data_2af43184a54ac50553f0271a0cd69907
#
_entry.id   2af43184a54ac50553f0271a0cd69907
#
_cell.length_a   1.000
_cell.length_b   1.000
_cell.length_c   1.000
_cell.angle_alpha   90.00
_cell.angle_beta   90.00
_cell.angle_gamma   90.00
#
_symmetry.space_group_name_H-M   'P 1'
#
loop_
_entity.id
_entity.type
_entity.pdbx_description
1 polymer ?
#
loop_
_entity_poly.entity_id
_entity_poly.type
_entity_poly.pdbx_seq_one_letter_code
_entity_poly.pdbx_strand_id
1 'polypeptide(L)'
;MKLRITRFAFSVFASLIASVVVSAALTVATYNVENYTLANRMVDGVYRENYPKPEKAKAALRRVIGAIAPDVLAVQEMGPQPFLDDFQRELKQAGLDYPHAVLLEAADADRHVAVLSKVPFKAVKRHADVPLTYFGKPERVKRGVLEVVLATDQGDVSLFVVHLKSKYTERKDDPESALQRALEAEAVRDLVLTRFPDPARARFIVAGDWNDTKGTRPARALQKRGDTVIGTLVDAHDSHGETWTHTFRREDLYSRIDFLLVSPGLKPSVPGNGGKVHDGAGVAAASDHRPVSVVLDLTPVR
;
A
#
# COMPACT_ATOMS: atom_id res chain seq x y z
N MET A 1 2.35 -62.62 53.96
CA MET A 1 1.69 -62.22 52.74
C MET A 1 1.77 -60.70 52.72
N LYS A 2 2.77 -60.08 52.00
CA LYS A 2 3.02 -58.62 51.98
C LYS A 2 2.40 -57.98 50.71
N LEU A 3 1.43 -57.11 50.92
CA LEU A 3 0.74 -56.42 49.83
C LEU A 3 1.61 -55.25 49.35
N ARG A 4 2.00 -55.25 48.05
CA ARG A 4 2.70 -54.14 47.41
C ARG A 4 1.66 -53.23 46.82
N ILE A 5 1.59 -51.99 47.31
CA ILE A 5 0.79 -50.92 46.73
C ILE A 5 1.66 -50.17 45.70
N THR A 6 1.29 -50.33 44.42
CA THR A 6 1.92 -49.60 43.30
C THR A 6 1.25 -48.22 43.16
N ARG A 7 2.00 -47.16 43.42
CA ARG A 7 1.52 -45.76 43.20
C ARG A 7 1.71 -45.41 41.72
N PHE A 8 0.59 -45.17 41.03
CA PHE A 8 0.59 -44.54 39.71
C PHE A 8 0.76 -43.04 39.86
N ALA A 9 1.84 -42.49 39.30
CA ALA A 9 2.04 -41.05 39.17
C ALA A 9 1.34 -40.53 37.91
N PHE A 10 0.30 -39.73 38.05
CA PHE A 10 -0.31 -39.00 36.94
C PHE A 10 0.53 -37.74 36.67
N SER A 11 1.27 -37.72 35.57
CA SER A 11 1.91 -36.51 35.05
C SER A 11 0.87 -35.66 34.31
N VAL A 12 0.48 -34.57 34.89
CA VAL A 12 -0.34 -33.54 34.23
C VAL A 12 0.59 -32.71 33.32
N PHE A 13 0.49 -32.94 32.01
CA PHE A 13 1.12 -32.05 31.04
C PHE A 13 0.29 -30.76 30.96
N ALA A 14 0.79 -29.69 31.55
CA ALA A 14 0.26 -28.36 31.35
C ALA A 14 0.74 -27.82 29.99
N SER A 15 -0.13 -27.87 28.98
CA SER A 15 0.13 -27.19 27.71
C SER A 15 0.14 -25.68 27.93
N LEU A 16 1.32 -25.06 27.88
CA LEU A 16 1.45 -23.60 27.80
C LEU A 16 0.93 -23.17 26.42
N ILE A 17 -0.29 -22.67 26.36
CA ILE A 17 -0.77 -21.90 25.22
C ILE A 17 -0.08 -20.54 25.34
N ALA A 18 0.98 -20.35 24.57
CA ALA A 18 1.57 -19.04 24.37
C ALA A 18 0.53 -18.16 23.65
N SER A 19 -0.17 -17.31 24.40
CA SER A 19 -1.00 -16.26 23.83
C SER A 19 -0.06 -15.31 23.11
N VAL A 20 -0.06 -15.36 21.76
CA VAL A 20 0.59 -14.32 20.94
C VAL A 20 -0.19 -13.04 21.22
N VAL A 21 0.40 -12.15 22.00
CA VAL A 21 -0.10 -10.80 22.19
C VAL A 21 0.12 -10.10 20.85
N VAL A 22 -0.91 -10.09 20.00
CA VAL A 22 -0.89 -9.25 18.80
C VAL A 22 -0.89 -7.80 19.28
N SER A 23 0.11 -7.05 18.86
CA SER A 23 0.20 -5.62 19.16
C SER A 23 -1.09 -4.93 18.75
N ALA A 24 -1.68 -4.13 19.63
CA ALA A 24 -2.86 -3.33 19.32
C ALA A 24 -2.59 -2.26 18.24
N ALA A 25 -1.32 -2.03 17.91
CA ALA A 25 -0.88 -1.10 16.87
C ALA A 25 -0.58 -1.84 15.57
N LEU A 26 -1.12 -1.34 14.45
CA LEU A 26 -0.89 -1.84 13.11
C LEU A 26 -0.24 -0.75 12.25
N THR A 27 0.98 -0.98 11.77
CA THR A 27 1.68 -0.05 10.88
C THR A 27 1.39 -0.42 9.42
N VAL A 28 0.73 0.50 8.71
CA VAL A 28 0.46 0.38 7.26
C VAL A 28 1.32 1.37 6.51
N ALA A 29 2.05 0.90 5.49
CA ALA A 29 2.85 1.76 4.61
C ALA A 29 2.44 1.60 3.15
N THR A 30 2.59 2.67 2.36
CA THR A 30 2.54 2.63 0.89
C THR A 30 3.88 3.06 0.31
N TYR A 31 4.30 2.38 -0.75
CA TYR A 31 5.57 2.66 -1.40
C TYR A 31 5.53 2.31 -2.89
N ASN A 32 5.68 3.32 -3.74
CA ASN A 32 6.01 3.09 -5.15
C ASN A 32 7.50 2.72 -5.23
N VAL A 33 7.78 1.51 -5.73
CA VAL A 33 9.14 0.93 -5.75
C VAL A 33 9.89 1.18 -7.06
N GLU A 34 9.44 2.14 -7.86
CA GLU A 34 10.08 2.58 -9.11
C GLU A 34 10.46 1.41 -10.01
N ASN A 35 9.46 0.84 -10.69
CA ASN A 35 9.63 -0.25 -11.66
C ASN A 35 10.47 -1.43 -11.11
N TYR A 36 10.00 -2.10 -10.04
CA TYR A 36 10.58 -3.37 -9.61
C TYR A 36 10.23 -4.48 -10.61
N THR A 37 10.72 -4.32 -11.84
CA THR A 37 10.45 -5.13 -13.02
C THR A 37 11.55 -4.94 -14.06
N LEU A 38 11.42 -5.53 -15.23
CA LEU A 38 12.19 -5.15 -16.41
C LEU A 38 11.66 -3.82 -16.95
N ALA A 39 12.51 -2.83 -17.11
CA ALA A 39 12.14 -1.52 -17.63
C ALA A 39 13.32 -0.87 -18.37
N ASN A 40 13.02 0.09 -19.22
CA ASN A 40 14.03 0.93 -19.82
C ASN A 40 14.56 1.92 -18.78
N ARG A 41 15.86 1.96 -18.58
CA ARG A 41 16.47 2.80 -17.54
C ARG A 41 17.92 3.17 -17.80
N MET A 42 18.35 4.27 -17.18
CA MET A 42 19.77 4.63 -17.11
C MET A 42 20.43 3.83 -15.97
N VAL A 43 21.51 3.13 -16.29
CA VAL A 43 22.34 2.38 -15.33
C VAL A 43 23.78 2.77 -15.54
N ASP A 44 24.40 3.36 -14.54
CA ASP A 44 25.78 3.86 -14.59
C ASP A 44 26.08 4.74 -15.84
N GLY A 45 25.14 5.64 -16.16
CA GLY A 45 25.25 6.55 -17.30
C GLY A 45 24.93 5.94 -18.67
N VAL A 46 24.57 4.65 -18.75
CA VAL A 46 24.22 3.95 -19.98
C VAL A 46 22.73 3.63 -20.01
N TYR A 47 22.07 3.97 -21.13
CA TYR A 47 20.68 3.57 -21.36
C TYR A 47 20.61 2.06 -21.68
N ARG A 48 19.72 1.37 -20.96
CA ARG A 48 19.47 -0.06 -21.12
C ARG A 48 17.98 -0.32 -21.29
N GLU A 49 17.63 -1.12 -22.27
CA GLU A 49 16.27 -1.57 -22.50
C GLU A 49 15.99 -2.87 -21.74
N ASN A 50 14.75 -3.03 -21.26
CA ASN A 50 14.31 -4.23 -20.55
C ASN A 50 15.29 -4.70 -19.46
N TYR A 51 15.85 -3.77 -18.72
CA TYR A 51 16.84 -4.05 -17.70
C TYR A 51 16.20 -4.17 -16.31
N PRO A 52 16.56 -5.17 -15.50
CA PRO A 52 16.01 -5.33 -14.15
C PRO A 52 16.40 -4.15 -13.26
N LYS A 53 15.64 -3.94 -12.17
CA LYS A 53 16.01 -2.95 -11.16
C LYS A 53 17.40 -3.27 -10.62
N PRO A 54 18.34 -2.29 -10.62
CA PRO A 54 19.72 -2.54 -10.20
C PRO A 54 19.83 -3.04 -8.77
N GLU A 55 20.75 -3.97 -8.50
CA GLU A 55 20.90 -4.56 -7.16
C GLU A 55 21.16 -3.52 -6.07
N LYS A 56 21.90 -2.45 -6.39
CA LYS A 56 22.11 -1.31 -5.48
C LYS A 56 20.80 -0.66 -5.04
N ALA A 57 19.85 -0.49 -5.97
CA ALA A 57 18.54 0.08 -5.68
C ALA A 57 17.65 -0.93 -4.91
N LYS A 58 17.69 -2.21 -5.27
CA LYS A 58 17.00 -3.29 -4.55
C LYS A 58 17.50 -3.40 -3.10
N ALA A 59 18.83 -3.37 -2.90
CA ALA A 59 19.42 -3.36 -1.55
C ALA A 59 19.01 -2.12 -0.75
N ALA A 60 18.88 -0.96 -1.39
CA ALA A 60 18.38 0.25 -0.76
C ALA A 60 16.89 0.11 -0.36
N LEU A 61 16.05 -0.46 -1.23
CA LEU A 61 14.64 -0.77 -0.91
C LEU A 61 14.54 -1.64 0.35
N ARG A 62 15.30 -2.74 0.43
CA ARG A 62 15.30 -3.63 1.60
C ARG A 62 15.68 -2.88 2.89
N ARG A 63 16.69 -2.00 2.83
CA ARG A 63 17.09 -1.17 3.99
C ARG A 63 15.99 -0.19 4.41
N VAL A 64 15.38 0.50 3.44
CA VAL A 64 14.30 1.47 3.70
C VAL A 64 13.10 0.76 4.32
N ILE A 65 12.66 -0.36 3.74
CA ILE A 65 11.54 -1.15 4.28
C ILE A 65 11.90 -1.70 5.67
N GLY A 66 13.14 -2.14 5.88
CA GLY A 66 13.63 -2.61 7.18
C GLY A 66 13.63 -1.53 8.26
N ALA A 67 13.96 -0.30 7.90
CA ALA A 67 13.92 0.83 8.83
C ALA A 67 12.49 1.24 9.23
N ILE A 68 11.50 1.00 8.35
CA ILE A 68 10.08 1.22 8.63
C ILE A 68 9.47 0.02 9.36
N ALA A 69 9.83 -1.19 8.91
CA ALA A 69 9.33 -2.49 9.35
C ALA A 69 7.79 -2.58 9.42
N PRO A 70 7.04 -2.11 8.40
CA PRO A 70 5.60 -2.04 8.47
C PRO A 70 5.00 -3.44 8.64
N ASP A 71 3.80 -3.52 9.23
CA ASP A 71 3.06 -4.78 9.30
C ASP A 71 2.37 -5.10 7.99
N VAL A 72 1.98 -4.05 7.25
CA VAL A 72 1.36 -4.13 5.93
C VAL A 72 2.01 -3.13 5.00
N LEU A 73 2.52 -3.61 3.88
CA LEU A 73 3.18 -2.82 2.84
C LEU A 73 2.37 -2.89 1.54
N ALA A 74 1.75 -1.77 1.17
CA ALA A 74 1.13 -1.56 -0.14
C ALA A 74 2.19 -1.09 -1.14
N VAL A 75 2.31 -1.78 -2.26
CA VAL A 75 3.37 -1.54 -3.25
C VAL A 75 2.77 -1.14 -4.59
N GLN A 76 3.39 -0.17 -5.26
CA GLN A 76 3.11 0.23 -6.63
C GLN A 76 4.35 0.02 -7.50
N GLU A 77 4.14 -0.18 -8.80
CA GLU A 77 5.16 -0.49 -9.81
C GLU A 77 5.91 -1.80 -9.57
N MET A 78 5.22 -2.78 -9.01
CA MET A 78 5.68 -4.16 -8.97
C MET A 78 5.54 -4.80 -10.37
N GLY A 79 6.52 -5.57 -10.77
CA GLY A 79 6.44 -6.43 -11.96
C GLY A 79 5.47 -7.61 -11.77
N PRO A 80 5.32 -8.47 -12.79
CA PRO A 80 4.55 -9.70 -12.71
C PRO A 80 4.93 -10.59 -11.52
N GLN A 81 4.12 -11.61 -11.23
CA GLN A 81 4.24 -12.46 -10.03
C GLN A 81 5.67 -12.91 -9.69
N PRO A 82 6.56 -13.31 -10.64
CA PRO A 82 7.93 -13.70 -10.31
C PRO A 82 8.74 -12.60 -9.62
N PHE A 83 8.46 -11.32 -9.93
CA PHE A 83 9.12 -10.19 -9.27
C PHE A 83 8.64 -10.00 -7.84
N LEU A 84 7.34 -10.21 -7.58
CA LEU A 84 6.82 -10.17 -6.21
C LEU A 84 7.41 -11.31 -5.37
N ASP A 85 7.51 -12.52 -5.95
CA ASP A 85 8.10 -13.68 -5.26
C ASP A 85 9.56 -13.44 -4.93
N ASP A 86 10.32 -12.85 -5.86
CA ASP A 86 11.70 -12.42 -5.64
C ASP A 86 11.81 -11.38 -4.52
N PHE A 87 10.96 -10.36 -4.58
CA PHE A 87 10.93 -9.28 -3.60
C PHE A 87 10.61 -9.79 -2.19
N GLN A 88 9.60 -10.64 -2.05
CA GLN A 88 9.23 -11.28 -0.78
C GLN A 88 10.38 -12.14 -0.23
N ARG A 89 11.02 -12.93 -1.09
CA ARG A 89 12.18 -13.77 -0.73
C ARG A 89 13.36 -12.93 -0.27
N GLU A 90 13.69 -11.85 -0.99
CA GLU A 90 14.79 -10.95 -0.63
C GLU A 90 14.54 -10.20 0.68
N LEU A 91 13.29 -9.77 0.93
CA LEU A 91 12.90 -9.18 2.21
C LEU A 91 13.06 -10.18 3.35
N LYS A 92 12.61 -11.43 3.15
CA LYS A 92 12.78 -12.49 4.16
C LYS A 92 14.25 -12.79 4.47
N GLN A 93 15.12 -12.81 3.46
CA GLN A 93 16.57 -12.95 3.65
C GLN A 93 17.18 -11.77 4.42
N ALA A 94 16.58 -10.59 4.33
CA ALA A 94 16.97 -9.41 5.10
C ALA A 94 16.33 -9.35 6.51
N GLY A 95 15.64 -10.42 6.95
CA GLY A 95 15.00 -10.50 8.26
C GLY A 95 13.60 -9.90 8.33
N LEU A 96 13.01 -9.59 7.18
CA LEU A 96 11.66 -9.02 7.06
C LEU A 96 10.70 -10.07 6.50
N ASP A 97 10.10 -10.85 7.36
CA ASP A 97 9.18 -11.92 6.95
C ASP A 97 7.76 -11.37 6.75
N TYR A 98 7.29 -11.44 5.51
CA TYR A 98 5.92 -11.13 5.10
C TYR A 98 5.28 -12.41 4.55
N PRO A 99 4.69 -13.27 5.41
CA PRO A 99 4.16 -14.57 4.99
C PRO A 99 2.99 -14.46 4.01
N HIS A 100 2.32 -13.32 3.97
CA HIS A 100 1.18 -13.07 3.10
C HIS A 100 1.56 -12.04 2.04
N ALA A 101 1.50 -12.44 0.76
CA ALA A 101 1.73 -11.56 -0.37
C ALA A 101 0.68 -11.78 -1.46
N VAL A 102 0.28 -10.72 -2.13
CA VAL A 102 -0.69 -10.77 -3.22
C VAL A 102 -0.42 -9.69 -4.24
N LEU A 103 -0.56 -10.04 -5.52
CA LEU A 103 -0.45 -9.16 -6.68
C LEU A 103 -1.81 -9.02 -7.36
N LEU A 104 -2.05 -7.86 -7.96
CA LEU A 104 -3.12 -7.64 -8.92
C LEU A 104 -2.51 -7.34 -10.29
N GLU A 105 -2.72 -8.22 -11.24
CA GLU A 105 -2.50 -7.97 -12.67
C GLU A 105 -3.78 -7.39 -13.28
N ALA A 106 -3.66 -6.30 -14.03
CA ALA A 106 -4.76 -5.58 -14.66
C ALA A 106 -4.38 -5.17 -16.09
N ALA A 107 -4.95 -4.09 -16.63
CA ALA A 107 -4.71 -3.68 -18.01
C ALA A 107 -3.28 -3.14 -18.28
N ASP A 108 -2.55 -2.69 -17.26
CA ASP A 108 -1.11 -2.38 -17.40
C ASP A 108 -0.33 -3.69 -17.25
N ALA A 109 0.38 -4.10 -18.31
CA ALA A 109 1.09 -5.38 -18.34
C ALA A 109 2.40 -5.37 -17.53
N ASP A 110 2.94 -4.19 -17.23
CA ASP A 110 4.30 -4.04 -16.69
C ASP A 110 4.31 -3.58 -15.22
N ARG A 111 3.26 -2.84 -14.80
CA ARG A 111 3.21 -2.18 -13.49
C ARG A 111 1.96 -2.57 -12.75
N HIS A 112 2.15 -3.31 -11.70
CA HIS A 112 1.07 -3.85 -10.88
C HIS A 112 1.08 -3.23 -9.49
N VAL A 113 -0.02 -3.41 -8.77
CA VAL A 113 -0.11 -3.13 -7.35
C VAL A 113 -0.06 -4.44 -6.57
N ALA A 114 0.60 -4.40 -5.41
CA ALA A 114 0.75 -5.57 -4.55
C ALA A 114 0.59 -5.20 -3.08
N VAL A 115 0.34 -6.21 -2.25
CA VAL A 115 0.39 -6.09 -0.79
C VAL A 115 1.24 -7.22 -0.23
N LEU A 116 2.19 -6.86 0.65
CA LEU A 116 2.90 -7.79 1.53
C LEU A 116 2.43 -7.52 2.96
N SER A 117 2.19 -8.59 3.75
CA SER A 117 1.63 -8.44 5.09
C SER A 117 2.16 -9.50 6.04
N LYS A 118 2.40 -9.08 7.29
CA LYS A 118 2.60 -9.97 8.45
C LYS A 118 1.26 -10.46 9.00
N VAL A 119 0.20 -9.67 8.78
CA VAL A 119 -1.17 -9.98 9.21
C VAL A 119 -1.87 -10.81 8.13
N PRO A 120 -2.60 -11.88 8.48
CA PRO A 120 -3.27 -12.72 7.50
C PRO A 120 -4.39 -11.96 6.76
N PHE A 121 -4.57 -12.29 5.48
CA PHE A 121 -5.70 -11.82 4.70
C PHE A 121 -6.94 -12.67 5.00
N LYS A 122 -8.00 -12.05 5.51
CA LYS A 122 -9.33 -12.67 5.62
C LYS A 122 -10.00 -12.81 4.26
N ALA A 123 -9.75 -11.84 3.38
CA ALA A 123 -10.23 -11.85 2.00
C ALA A 123 -9.31 -11.02 1.10
N VAL A 124 -9.26 -11.43 -0.17
CA VAL A 124 -8.57 -10.71 -1.25
C VAL A 124 -9.54 -10.56 -2.41
N LYS A 125 -9.69 -9.32 -2.91
CA LYS A 125 -10.49 -9.02 -4.10
C LYS A 125 -9.64 -8.25 -5.10
N ARG A 126 -9.49 -8.83 -6.27
CA ARG A 126 -8.75 -8.28 -7.40
C ARG A 126 -9.74 -7.60 -8.34
N HIS A 127 -9.94 -6.30 -8.22
CA HIS A 127 -10.78 -5.50 -9.10
C HIS A 127 -9.95 -5.07 -10.33
N ALA A 128 -9.68 -6.02 -11.24
CA ALA A 128 -8.88 -5.78 -12.44
C ALA A 128 -9.63 -4.92 -13.47
N ASP A 129 -10.96 -5.06 -13.53
CA ASP A 129 -11.83 -4.44 -14.53
C ASP A 129 -12.79 -3.44 -13.87
N VAL A 130 -12.25 -2.36 -13.27
CA VAL A 130 -13.06 -1.27 -12.74
C VAL A 130 -13.41 -0.33 -13.90
N PRO A 131 -14.70 -0.30 -14.35
CA PRO A 131 -15.07 0.37 -15.60
C PRO A 131 -15.14 1.88 -15.43
N LEU A 132 -14.83 2.60 -16.50
CA LEU A 132 -15.06 4.03 -16.66
C LEU A 132 -15.36 4.37 -18.13
N THR A 133 -15.76 5.60 -18.40
CA THR A 133 -15.94 6.09 -19.77
C THR A 133 -14.96 7.24 -20.01
N TYR A 134 -14.12 7.10 -21.05
CA TYR A 134 -13.11 8.09 -21.41
C TYR A 134 -13.30 8.51 -22.87
N PHE A 135 -13.57 9.79 -23.11
CA PHE A 135 -13.97 10.34 -24.42
C PHE A 135 -15.07 9.52 -25.12
N GLY A 136 -16.12 9.14 -24.36
CA GLY A 136 -17.25 8.38 -24.87
C GLY A 136 -16.97 6.90 -25.18
N LYS A 137 -15.78 6.39 -24.89
CA LYS A 137 -15.41 5.00 -25.08
C LYS A 137 -15.31 4.26 -23.74
N PRO A 138 -15.69 2.97 -23.68
CA PRO A 138 -15.43 2.13 -22.53
C PRO A 138 -13.91 2.05 -22.24
N GLU A 139 -13.55 2.26 -21.01
CA GLU A 139 -12.19 2.17 -20.49
C GLU A 139 -12.26 1.61 -19.06
N ARG A 140 -11.13 1.37 -18.42
CA ARG A 140 -11.01 0.84 -17.07
C ARG A 140 -9.89 1.53 -16.30
N VAL A 141 -9.92 1.44 -14.98
CA VAL A 141 -8.78 1.83 -14.13
C VAL A 141 -7.58 0.98 -14.55
N LYS A 142 -6.52 1.61 -15.03
CA LYS A 142 -5.45 0.94 -15.78
C LYS A 142 -4.70 -0.12 -14.97
N ARG A 143 -4.45 0.14 -13.69
CA ARG A 143 -3.80 -0.79 -12.75
C ARG A 143 -4.79 -1.50 -11.84
N GLY A 144 -6.10 -1.32 -12.07
CA GLY A 144 -7.15 -1.89 -11.24
C GLY A 144 -7.13 -1.37 -9.79
N VAL A 145 -7.80 -2.08 -8.89
CA VAL A 145 -7.81 -1.82 -7.45
C VAL A 145 -7.64 -3.14 -6.72
N LEU A 146 -6.61 -3.26 -5.88
CA LEU A 146 -6.42 -4.43 -5.03
C LEU A 146 -7.05 -4.16 -3.66
N GLU A 147 -8.09 -4.92 -3.31
CA GLU A 147 -8.71 -4.89 -1.99
C GLU A 147 -8.24 -6.10 -1.18
N VAL A 148 -7.62 -5.85 -0.03
CA VAL A 148 -7.33 -6.89 0.97
C VAL A 148 -8.05 -6.57 2.25
N VAL A 149 -8.63 -7.58 2.89
CA VAL A 149 -9.24 -7.47 4.21
C VAL A 149 -8.27 -8.08 5.20
N LEU A 150 -7.73 -7.26 6.09
CA LEU A 150 -6.81 -7.66 7.14
C LEU A 150 -7.61 -8.17 8.33
N ALA A 151 -7.31 -9.38 8.79
CA ALA A 151 -7.88 -9.93 10.01
C ALA A 151 -7.11 -9.37 11.21
N THR A 152 -7.74 -8.51 12.01
CA THR A 152 -7.16 -8.01 13.26
C THR A 152 -8.02 -8.43 14.44
N ASP A 153 -7.42 -8.56 15.63
CA ASP A 153 -8.15 -8.94 16.85
C ASP A 153 -9.22 -7.91 17.24
N GLN A 154 -9.12 -6.69 16.71
CA GLN A 154 -10.04 -5.59 16.97
C GLN A 154 -11.02 -5.34 15.80
N GLY A 155 -11.23 -6.38 14.99
CA GLY A 155 -12.10 -6.35 13.81
C GLY A 155 -11.34 -6.05 12.52
N ASP A 156 -11.99 -6.31 11.41
CA ASP A 156 -11.41 -6.24 10.08
C ASP A 156 -11.06 -4.81 9.66
N VAL A 157 -9.96 -4.65 8.93
CA VAL A 157 -9.58 -3.42 8.25
C VAL A 157 -9.40 -3.72 6.77
N SER A 158 -10.11 -3.01 5.89
CA SER A 158 -9.94 -3.15 4.44
C SER A 158 -8.91 -2.17 3.92
N LEU A 159 -7.96 -2.65 3.11
CA LEU A 159 -6.97 -1.84 2.42
C LEU A 159 -7.23 -1.92 0.91
N PHE A 160 -7.48 -0.76 0.30
CA PHE A 160 -7.55 -0.59 -1.16
C PHE A 160 -6.23 -0.01 -1.63
N VAL A 161 -5.51 -0.74 -2.48
CA VAL A 161 -4.27 -0.27 -3.08
C VAL A 161 -4.54 0.16 -4.50
N VAL A 162 -4.11 1.37 -4.83
CA VAL A 162 -4.30 2.00 -6.13
C VAL A 162 -2.99 2.56 -6.67
N HIS A 163 -2.90 2.63 -8.00
CA HIS A 163 -1.89 3.39 -8.72
C HIS A 163 -2.58 4.03 -9.91
N LEU A 164 -2.96 5.31 -9.77
CA LEU A 164 -3.72 6.03 -10.80
C LEU A 164 -2.83 6.36 -12.00
N LYS A 165 -3.47 6.72 -13.12
CA LYS A 165 -2.80 7.07 -14.37
C LYS A 165 -1.76 8.16 -14.16
N SER A 166 -0.53 7.90 -14.59
CA SER A 166 0.56 8.89 -14.55
C SER A 166 0.32 10.05 -15.50
N LYS A 167 1.10 11.12 -15.36
CA LYS A 167 1.03 12.30 -16.26
C LYS A 167 1.47 12.01 -17.70
N TYR A 168 2.25 10.95 -17.92
CA TYR A 168 2.68 10.59 -19.27
C TYR A 168 1.48 10.24 -20.16
N THR A 169 1.40 10.87 -21.32
CA THR A 169 0.38 10.63 -22.34
C THR A 169 0.88 11.00 -23.72
N GLU A 170 0.39 10.29 -24.74
CA GLU A 170 0.55 10.65 -26.15
C GLU A 170 -0.67 11.42 -26.68
N ARG A 171 -1.72 11.55 -25.86
CA ARG A 171 -2.96 12.23 -26.22
C ARG A 171 -2.82 13.74 -26.04
N LYS A 172 -2.93 14.46 -27.15
CA LYS A 172 -2.90 15.95 -27.14
C LYS A 172 -4.18 16.58 -26.56
N ASP A 173 -5.29 15.85 -26.60
CA ASP A 173 -6.60 16.27 -26.10
C ASP A 173 -6.82 15.98 -24.60
N ASP A 174 -5.88 15.30 -23.94
CA ASP A 174 -5.81 15.15 -22.49
C ASP A 174 -4.36 15.34 -22.02
N PRO A 175 -3.85 16.58 -21.99
CA PRO A 175 -2.51 16.87 -21.52
C PRO A 175 -2.29 16.34 -20.10
N GLU A 176 -1.14 15.69 -19.86
CA GLU A 176 -0.79 15.09 -18.58
C GLU A 176 -1.79 14.01 -18.10
N SER A 177 -2.63 13.44 -18.99
CA SER A 177 -3.68 12.49 -18.63
C SER A 177 -4.59 12.94 -17.49
N ALA A 178 -4.86 14.23 -17.40
CA ALA A 178 -5.55 14.83 -16.25
C ALA A 178 -7.01 14.36 -16.16
N LEU A 179 -7.71 14.28 -17.32
CA LEU A 179 -9.07 13.77 -17.37
C LEU A 179 -9.11 12.27 -17.06
N GLN A 180 -8.22 11.47 -17.67
CA GLN A 180 -8.20 10.02 -17.44
C GLN A 180 -7.97 9.71 -15.97
N ARG A 181 -6.99 10.35 -15.33
CA ARG A 181 -6.68 10.17 -13.92
C ARG A 181 -7.85 10.58 -13.01
N ALA A 182 -8.56 11.67 -13.36
CA ALA A 182 -9.75 12.07 -12.62
C ALA A 182 -10.87 11.05 -12.70
N LEU A 183 -11.12 10.49 -13.88
CA LEU A 183 -12.13 9.45 -14.09
C LEU A 183 -11.75 8.13 -13.41
N GLU A 184 -10.46 7.75 -13.41
CA GLU A 184 -9.98 6.61 -12.63
C GLU A 184 -10.26 6.80 -11.13
N ALA A 185 -9.93 7.98 -10.57
CA ALA A 185 -10.19 8.28 -9.17
C ALA A 185 -11.69 8.25 -8.81
N GLU A 186 -12.55 8.73 -9.72
CA GLU A 186 -14.00 8.66 -9.55
C GLU A 186 -14.52 7.21 -9.59
N ALA A 187 -13.99 6.38 -10.48
CA ALA A 187 -14.33 4.96 -10.55
C ALA A 187 -13.88 4.18 -9.30
N VAL A 188 -12.68 4.47 -8.80
CA VAL A 188 -12.17 3.92 -7.52
C VAL A 188 -13.08 4.34 -6.35
N ARG A 189 -13.44 5.63 -6.29
CA ARG A 189 -14.39 6.16 -5.29
C ARG A 189 -15.71 5.38 -5.30
N ASP A 190 -16.28 5.19 -6.47
CA ASP A 190 -17.58 4.54 -6.62
C ASP A 190 -17.51 3.05 -6.26
N LEU A 191 -16.39 2.38 -6.56
CA LEU A 191 -16.11 1.04 -6.08
C LEU A 191 -16.05 1.00 -4.53
N VAL A 192 -15.31 1.93 -3.90
CA VAL A 192 -15.21 1.99 -2.43
C VAL A 192 -16.58 2.23 -1.80
N LEU A 193 -17.40 3.13 -2.36
CA LEU A 193 -18.77 3.39 -1.87
C LEU A 193 -19.73 2.22 -2.11
N THR A 194 -19.53 1.44 -3.17
CA THR A 194 -20.29 0.18 -3.38
C THR A 194 -19.93 -0.85 -2.31
N ARG A 195 -18.66 -0.91 -1.92
CA ARG A 195 -18.19 -1.80 -0.85
C ARG A 195 -18.61 -1.32 0.53
N PHE A 196 -18.58 -0.02 0.75
CA PHE A 196 -18.86 0.65 2.02
C PHE A 196 -19.79 1.85 1.81
N PRO A 197 -21.14 1.60 1.69
CA PRO A 197 -22.11 2.67 1.47
C PRO A 197 -22.16 3.71 2.59
N ASP A 198 -21.77 3.33 3.81
CA ASP A 198 -21.62 4.22 4.96
C ASP A 198 -20.16 4.27 5.44
N PRO A 199 -19.34 5.17 4.90
CA PRO A 199 -17.93 5.32 5.32
C PRO A 199 -17.77 5.72 6.78
N ALA A 200 -18.76 6.33 7.40
CA ALA A 200 -18.71 6.73 8.80
C ALA A 200 -18.63 5.53 9.76
N ARG A 201 -19.15 4.39 9.34
CA ARG A 201 -19.11 3.12 10.09
C ARG A 201 -18.07 2.14 9.56
N ALA A 202 -17.48 2.42 8.42
CA ALA A 202 -16.54 1.52 7.74
C ALA A 202 -15.11 1.71 8.24
N ARG A 203 -14.34 0.63 8.23
CA ARG A 203 -12.92 0.64 8.59
C ARG A 203 -12.09 0.29 7.37
N PHE A 204 -11.69 1.31 6.61
CA PHE A 204 -10.86 1.11 5.43
C PHE A 204 -9.80 2.19 5.24
N ILE A 205 -8.79 1.84 4.45
CA ILE A 205 -7.72 2.71 3.97
C ILE A 205 -7.72 2.64 2.44
N VAL A 206 -7.55 3.78 1.76
CA VAL A 206 -7.15 3.83 0.34
C VAL A 206 -5.72 4.33 0.29
N ALA A 207 -4.81 3.50 -0.20
CA ALA A 207 -3.37 3.74 -0.19
C ALA A 207 -2.79 3.66 -1.60
N GLY A 208 -1.77 4.45 -1.89
CA GLY A 208 -1.00 4.31 -3.13
C GLY A 208 -0.54 5.63 -3.73
N ASP A 209 0.00 5.48 -4.94
CA ASP A 209 0.40 6.58 -5.81
C ASP A 209 -0.82 7.08 -6.59
N TRP A 210 -1.28 8.29 -6.27
CA TRP A 210 -2.42 8.89 -6.95
C TRP A 210 -2.00 9.72 -8.18
N ASN A 211 -0.70 9.87 -8.41
CA ASN A 211 -0.12 10.60 -9.53
C ASN A 211 -0.61 12.06 -9.65
N ASP A 212 -1.15 12.61 -8.55
CA ASP A 212 -1.64 13.98 -8.48
C ASP A 212 -1.62 14.52 -7.05
N THR A 213 -1.69 15.84 -6.88
CA THR A 213 -1.59 16.51 -5.59
C THR A 213 -2.94 16.64 -4.87
N LYS A 214 -2.93 16.85 -3.55
CA LYS A 214 -4.13 16.85 -2.68
C LYS A 214 -5.25 17.82 -3.10
N GLY A 215 -4.91 18.89 -3.81
CA GLY A 215 -5.86 19.94 -4.23
C GLY A 215 -6.55 19.68 -5.57
N THR A 216 -6.22 18.61 -6.26
CA THR A 216 -6.70 18.33 -7.62
C THR A 216 -8.03 17.56 -7.64
N ARG A 217 -8.64 17.45 -8.83
CA ARG A 217 -9.89 16.71 -8.99
C ARG A 217 -9.77 15.24 -8.58
N PRO A 218 -8.73 14.47 -8.97
CA PRO A 218 -8.57 13.09 -8.53
C PRO A 218 -8.55 12.94 -7.01
N ALA A 219 -7.73 13.75 -6.33
CA ALA A 219 -7.61 13.68 -4.89
C ALA A 219 -8.89 14.10 -4.16
N ARG A 220 -9.60 15.12 -4.66
CA ARG A 220 -10.91 15.50 -4.11
C ARG A 220 -11.97 14.42 -4.32
N ALA A 221 -11.97 13.76 -5.49
CA ALA A 221 -12.91 12.69 -5.79
C ALA A 221 -12.80 11.53 -4.79
N LEU A 222 -11.57 11.13 -4.43
CA LEU A 222 -11.34 10.07 -3.44
C LEU A 222 -11.74 10.48 -2.01
N GLN A 223 -11.70 11.77 -1.69
CA GLN A 223 -12.02 12.25 -0.33
C GLN A 223 -13.52 12.41 -0.09
N LYS A 224 -14.30 12.78 -1.12
CA LYS A 224 -15.75 13.01 -0.95
C LYS A 224 -16.55 12.84 -2.25
N ARG A 225 -17.86 12.57 -2.10
CA ARG A 225 -18.87 12.59 -3.16
C ARG A 225 -20.07 13.38 -2.69
N GLY A 226 -20.28 14.57 -3.26
CA GLY A 226 -21.29 15.51 -2.71
C GLY A 226 -20.98 15.81 -1.23
N ASP A 227 -21.94 15.57 -0.36
CA ASP A 227 -21.82 15.75 1.09
C ASP A 227 -21.24 14.52 1.81
N THR A 228 -21.11 13.39 1.12
CA THR A 228 -20.56 12.17 1.71
C THR A 228 -19.03 12.26 1.80
N VAL A 229 -18.51 12.29 3.02
CA VAL A 229 -17.08 12.18 3.31
C VAL A 229 -16.67 10.70 3.21
N ILE A 230 -15.78 10.37 2.28
CA ILE A 230 -15.29 9.02 2.06
C ILE A 230 -14.11 8.74 2.99
N GLY A 231 -13.21 9.70 3.11
CA GLY A 231 -12.08 9.60 4.02
C GLY A 231 -11.32 10.90 4.18
N THR A 232 -10.40 10.88 5.13
CA THR A 232 -9.47 11.97 5.43
C THR A 232 -8.07 11.53 5.07
N LEU A 233 -7.32 12.39 4.39
CA LEU A 233 -5.90 12.16 4.14
C LEU A 233 -5.14 12.16 5.47
N VAL A 234 -4.27 11.17 5.63
CA VAL A 234 -3.31 11.13 6.74
C VAL A 234 -2.34 12.30 6.59
N ASP A 235 -2.20 13.08 7.64
CA ASP A 235 -1.25 14.19 7.69
C ASP A 235 0.15 13.66 7.97
N ALA A 236 0.97 13.50 6.93
CA ALA A 236 2.28 12.88 7.01
C ALA A 236 3.38 13.88 6.64
N HIS A 237 4.40 13.90 7.50
CA HIS A 237 5.57 14.75 7.39
C HIS A 237 6.85 13.91 7.52
N ASP A 238 7.95 14.39 6.95
CA ASP A 238 9.27 13.82 7.15
C ASP A 238 9.97 14.38 8.40
N SER A 239 11.26 14.07 8.59
CA SER A 239 12.04 14.52 9.74
C SER A 239 12.30 16.04 9.75
N HIS A 240 12.08 16.73 8.64
CA HIS A 240 12.24 18.16 8.46
C HIS A 240 10.91 18.94 8.41
N GLY A 241 9.77 18.23 8.55
CA GLY A 241 8.43 18.81 8.44
C GLY A 241 7.94 18.95 7.00
N GLU A 242 8.65 18.38 6.01
CA GLU A 242 8.26 18.39 4.61
C GLU A 242 7.27 17.26 4.31
N THR A 243 6.50 17.42 3.23
CA THR A 243 5.40 16.51 2.89
C THR A 243 5.55 15.82 1.53
N TRP A 244 6.54 16.21 0.72
CA TRP A 244 6.69 15.66 -0.62
C TRP A 244 7.09 14.17 -0.59
N THR A 245 6.61 13.44 -1.60
CA THR A 245 6.82 11.99 -1.70
C THR A 245 7.47 11.56 -3.01
N HIS A 246 7.51 12.41 -4.02
CA HIS A 246 8.08 12.10 -5.33
C HIS A 246 9.00 13.21 -5.81
N THR A 247 10.11 12.81 -6.46
CA THR A 247 11.09 13.70 -7.07
C THR A 247 11.14 13.48 -8.57
N PHE A 248 10.76 14.49 -9.35
CA PHE A 248 11.01 14.49 -10.79
C PHE A 248 12.35 15.18 -11.07
N ARG A 249 13.42 14.38 -11.03
CA ARG A 249 14.82 14.85 -11.07
C ARG A 249 15.16 15.68 -12.32
N ARG A 250 14.46 15.45 -13.44
CA ARG A 250 14.73 16.13 -14.70
C ARG A 250 14.41 17.63 -14.63
N GLU A 251 13.47 18.02 -13.79
CA GLU A 251 12.96 19.39 -13.67
C GLU A 251 13.10 19.93 -12.24
N ASP A 252 13.82 19.22 -11.35
CA ASP A 252 13.99 19.55 -9.94
C ASP A 252 12.66 19.80 -9.20
N LEU A 253 11.61 19.04 -9.58
CA LEU A 253 10.28 19.17 -9.00
C LEU A 253 10.07 18.13 -7.89
N TYR A 254 9.51 18.62 -6.79
CA TYR A 254 9.09 17.80 -5.65
C TYR A 254 7.58 17.90 -5.50
N SER A 255 6.89 16.77 -5.34
CA SER A 255 5.44 16.73 -5.21
C SER A 255 5.00 15.68 -4.21
N ARG A 256 3.86 15.91 -3.56
CA ARG A 256 3.19 14.87 -2.76
C ARG A 256 2.11 14.23 -3.61
N ILE A 257 2.33 12.97 -4.01
CA ILE A 257 1.41 12.20 -4.85
C ILE A 257 1.09 10.82 -4.27
N ASP A 258 1.81 10.39 -3.23
CA ASP A 258 1.54 9.16 -2.49
C ASP A 258 0.75 9.47 -1.23
N PHE A 259 -0.36 8.78 -1.03
CA PHE A 259 -1.30 9.05 0.05
C PHE A 259 -1.79 7.80 0.76
N LEU A 260 -2.14 8.01 2.00
CA LEU A 260 -3.00 7.15 2.81
C LEU A 260 -4.25 7.96 3.15
N LEU A 261 -5.43 7.47 2.77
CA LEU A 261 -6.72 8.04 3.11
C LEU A 261 -7.42 7.05 4.04
N VAL A 262 -7.87 7.52 5.18
CA VAL A 262 -8.59 6.70 6.16
C VAL A 262 -10.06 7.06 6.19
N SER A 263 -10.93 6.05 6.25
CA SER A 263 -12.37 6.25 6.40
C SER A 263 -12.71 6.96 7.71
N PRO A 264 -13.84 7.69 7.79
CA PRO A 264 -14.26 8.33 9.02
C PRO A 264 -14.43 7.33 10.18
N GLY A 265 -14.91 6.11 9.90
CA GLY A 265 -15.04 5.05 10.90
C GLY A 265 -13.70 4.49 11.41
N LEU A 266 -12.62 4.62 10.66
CA LEU A 266 -11.26 4.22 11.06
C LEU A 266 -10.43 5.38 11.62
N LYS A 267 -10.80 6.63 11.32
CA LYS A 267 -10.05 7.83 11.73
C LYS A 267 -9.75 7.90 13.24
N PRO A 268 -10.66 7.52 14.15
CA PRO A 268 -10.34 7.51 15.59
C PRO A 268 -9.15 6.62 15.98
N SER A 269 -8.83 5.61 15.14
CA SER A 269 -7.68 4.74 15.34
C SER A 269 -6.35 5.36 14.85
N VAL A 270 -6.35 6.56 14.29
CA VAL A 270 -5.13 7.25 13.83
C VAL A 270 -4.76 8.34 14.83
N PRO A 271 -3.79 8.12 15.73
CA PRO A 271 -3.41 9.10 16.74
C PRO A 271 -2.99 10.44 16.08
N GLY A 272 -3.62 11.54 16.50
CA GLY A 272 -3.34 12.87 15.96
C GLY A 272 -3.59 13.04 14.45
N ASN A 273 -4.27 12.11 13.78
CA ASN A 273 -4.38 12.01 12.31
C ASN A 273 -3.01 12.02 11.62
N GLY A 274 -1.95 11.62 12.32
CA GLY A 274 -0.57 11.74 11.88
C GLY A 274 -0.05 10.48 11.20
N GLY A 275 0.83 10.71 10.21
CA GLY A 275 1.61 9.69 9.55
C GLY A 275 3.05 10.17 9.37
N LYS A 276 3.83 9.39 8.66
CA LYS A 276 5.23 9.71 8.40
C LYS A 276 5.56 9.56 6.92
N VAL A 277 6.21 10.57 6.35
CA VAL A 277 6.99 10.46 5.12
C VAL A 277 8.40 10.02 5.51
N HIS A 278 8.93 8.98 4.89
CA HIS A 278 10.24 8.45 5.25
C HIS A 278 11.32 9.04 4.34
N ASP A 279 12.27 9.75 4.94
CA ASP A 279 13.39 10.46 4.31
C ASP A 279 14.77 9.93 4.72
N GLY A 280 14.79 8.76 5.38
CA GLY A 280 16.00 8.16 5.93
C GLY A 280 17.04 7.74 4.88
N ALA A 281 18.18 7.28 5.36
CA ALA A 281 19.30 6.86 4.53
C ALA A 281 18.89 5.79 3.50
N GLY A 282 19.21 6.04 2.22
CA GLY A 282 18.96 5.11 1.11
C GLY A 282 17.66 5.33 0.37
N VAL A 283 16.74 6.18 0.85
CA VAL A 283 15.46 6.43 0.19
C VAL A 283 15.66 6.90 -1.25
N ALA A 284 16.49 7.92 -1.49
CA ALA A 284 16.77 8.44 -2.82
C ALA A 284 17.50 7.46 -3.76
N ALA A 285 18.15 6.41 -3.22
CA ALA A 285 18.79 5.36 -4.00
C ALA A 285 17.85 4.17 -4.26
N ALA A 286 16.76 4.07 -3.50
CA ALA A 286 15.78 2.99 -3.57
C ALA A 286 14.71 3.25 -4.64
N SER A 287 14.19 4.49 -4.67
CA SER A 287 13.10 4.93 -5.55
C SER A 287 13.16 6.44 -5.72
N ASP A 288 12.51 6.96 -6.76
CA ASP A 288 12.16 8.37 -6.93
C ASP A 288 10.95 8.78 -6.05
N HIS A 289 10.32 7.80 -5.40
CA HIS A 289 9.29 8.02 -4.37
C HIS A 289 9.83 7.81 -2.96
N ARG A 290 9.16 8.43 -1.98
CA ARG A 290 9.35 8.23 -0.54
C ARG A 290 8.18 7.42 0.02
N PRO A 291 8.42 6.42 0.88
CA PRO A 291 7.34 5.70 1.55
C PRO A 291 6.54 6.62 2.48
N VAL A 292 5.24 6.34 2.57
CA VAL A 292 4.36 6.99 3.55
C VAL A 292 3.77 5.92 4.45
N SER A 293 3.76 6.14 5.75
CA SER A 293 3.17 5.21 6.71
C SER A 293 2.21 5.87 7.69
N VAL A 294 1.33 5.06 8.25
CA VAL A 294 0.45 5.40 9.37
C VAL A 294 0.46 4.28 10.38
N VAL A 295 0.40 4.63 11.65
CA VAL A 295 0.19 3.68 12.75
C VAL A 295 -1.28 3.77 13.14
N LEU A 296 -1.97 2.64 13.12
CA LEU A 296 -3.32 2.50 13.63
C LEU A 296 -3.25 1.97 15.06
N ASP A 297 -3.79 2.71 16.01
CA ASP A 297 -4.10 2.18 17.34
C ASP A 297 -5.49 1.55 17.27
N LEU A 298 -5.52 0.23 17.26
CA LEU A 298 -6.76 -0.55 17.15
C LEU A 298 -7.33 -0.92 18.51
N THR A 299 -6.76 -0.41 19.60
CA THR A 299 -7.28 -0.65 20.96
C THR A 299 -8.73 -0.17 21.05
N PRO A 300 -9.67 -0.96 21.63
CA PRO A 300 -11.04 -0.50 21.81
C PRO A 300 -11.07 0.78 22.63
N VAL A 301 -11.74 1.81 22.13
CA VAL A 301 -12.06 3.00 22.92
C VAL A 301 -13.01 2.55 24.02
N ARG A 302 -12.57 2.62 25.28
CA ARG A 302 -13.37 2.30 26.47
C ARG A 302 -14.45 3.34 26.72
#